data_a814894caa2c612a7f6c27ed5f2dd28c
#
_entry.id   a814894caa2c612a7f6c27ed5f2dd28c
#
_cell.length_a   1.000
_cell.length_b   1.000
_cell.length_c   1.000
_cell.angle_alpha   90.00
_cell.angle_beta   90.00
_cell.angle_gamma   90.00
#
_symmetry.space_group_name_H-M   'P 1'
#
loop_
_entity.id
_entity.type
_entity.pdbx_description
1 polymer ?
#
loop_
_entity_poly.entity_id
_entity_poly.type
_entity_poly.pdbx_seq_one_letter_code
_entity_poly.pdbx_strand_id
1 'polypeptide(L)'
;LRLDSFSFEVLEQIQGYKKSGLTFAPEAGTQRLRDVINKGITEEDIFTSVGQAIELGWRNIKLYFMIGLPTETYEDLDGIADIAKKITYLNKQIGIPGRFNVTVSVSNFVPKAHTPFQWCGQDKVESFREKHEYLLQKLKIKNVKFNYHDDGVSVIEGILARGDRRIGNLLLAAHQLGCKFDGWSEFFSKKRWEEALSISGIDGSFYASRERNEDEVF
;
A
#
# COMPACT_ATOMS: atom_id res chain seq x y z
N LEU A 1 -11.07 -5.15 7.22
CA LEU A 1 -12.48 -4.77 7.16
C LEU A 1 -12.66 -3.59 6.20
N ARG A 2 -13.71 -3.61 5.39
CA ARG A 2 -14.08 -2.45 4.59
C ARG A 2 -14.72 -1.42 5.51
N LEU A 3 -14.32 -0.15 5.39
CA LEU A 3 -14.82 0.94 6.22
C LEU A 3 -16.29 1.30 5.90
N ASP A 4 -16.68 1.13 4.63
CA ASP A 4 -18.04 1.39 4.14
C ASP A 4 -19.09 0.32 4.53
N SER A 5 -18.64 -0.84 4.98
CA SER A 5 -19.48 -1.94 5.44
C SER A 5 -19.13 -2.38 6.87
N PHE A 6 -18.55 -1.47 7.65
CA PHE A 6 -18.20 -1.72 9.03
C PHE A 6 -19.47 -1.83 9.88
N SER A 7 -19.77 -3.03 10.40
CA SER A 7 -20.89 -3.25 11.29
C SER A 7 -20.39 -3.33 12.73
N PHE A 8 -20.79 -2.36 13.52
CA PHE A 8 -20.57 -2.33 14.97
C PHE A 8 -21.13 -3.58 15.65
N GLU A 9 -22.32 -4.02 15.23
CA GLU A 9 -22.99 -5.21 15.76
C GLU A 9 -22.15 -6.49 15.57
N VAL A 10 -21.49 -6.64 14.41
CA VAL A 10 -20.60 -7.79 14.18
C VAL A 10 -19.38 -7.73 15.09
N LEU A 11 -18.79 -6.57 15.29
CA LEU A 11 -17.66 -6.44 16.24
C LEU A 11 -18.06 -6.73 17.66
N GLU A 12 -19.24 -6.31 18.07
CA GLU A 12 -19.78 -6.59 19.40
C GLU A 12 -19.95 -8.09 19.63
N GLN A 13 -20.47 -8.82 18.64
CA GLN A 13 -20.61 -10.28 18.71
C GLN A 13 -19.28 -11.02 18.86
N ILE A 14 -18.21 -10.55 18.21
CA ILE A 14 -16.88 -11.16 18.30
C ILE A 14 -16.04 -10.61 19.48
N GLN A 15 -16.58 -9.70 20.26
CA GLN A 15 -15.89 -9.09 21.40
C GLN A 15 -15.42 -10.11 22.46
N GLY A 16 -16.12 -11.22 22.60
CA GLY A 16 -15.79 -12.33 23.52
C GLY A 16 -14.60 -13.18 23.10
N TYR A 17 -14.15 -13.08 21.85
CA TYR A 17 -13.01 -13.84 21.35
C TYR A 17 -11.68 -13.08 21.51
N LYS A 18 -10.56 -13.79 21.33
CA LYS A 18 -9.23 -13.17 21.40
C LYS A 18 -9.12 -12.02 20.40
N LYS A 19 -8.96 -10.79 20.92
CA LYS A 19 -8.83 -9.59 20.11
C LYS A 19 -7.47 -9.58 19.40
N SER A 20 -7.43 -10.03 18.16
CA SER A 20 -6.33 -9.76 17.23
C SER A 20 -6.36 -8.27 16.80
N GLY A 21 -5.46 -7.83 15.95
CA GLY A 21 -5.54 -6.48 15.38
C GLY A 21 -6.72 -6.32 14.42
N LEU A 22 -7.28 -5.13 14.33
CA LEU A 22 -8.19 -4.75 13.25
C LEU A 22 -7.44 -4.03 12.15
N THR A 23 -7.82 -4.34 10.91
CA THR A 23 -7.24 -3.75 9.72
C THR A 23 -8.27 -2.93 8.96
N PHE A 24 -7.94 -1.68 8.69
CA PHE A 24 -8.71 -0.76 7.88
C PHE A 24 -7.89 -0.32 6.67
N ALA A 25 -8.53 -0.04 5.55
CA ALA A 25 -7.89 0.35 4.31
C ALA A 25 -8.40 1.71 3.81
N PRO A 26 -7.88 2.83 4.34
CA PRO A 26 -8.17 4.16 3.81
C PRO A 26 -7.66 4.35 2.37
N GLU A 27 -6.61 3.63 2.00
CA GLU A 27 -5.89 3.61 0.72
C GLU A 27 -5.10 4.89 0.42
N ALA A 28 -5.60 6.08 0.78
CA ALA A 28 -4.92 7.36 0.56
C ALA A 28 -5.03 8.28 1.79
N GLY A 29 -4.04 9.16 1.95
CA GLY A 29 -3.94 10.03 3.13
C GLY A 29 -4.93 11.19 3.13
N THR A 30 -5.33 11.71 1.96
CA THR A 30 -6.28 12.84 1.85
C THR A 30 -7.60 12.43 1.24
N GLN A 31 -8.66 13.20 1.50
CA GLN A 31 -9.95 13.01 0.86
C GLN A 31 -9.83 13.16 -0.65
N ARG A 32 -9.12 14.22 -1.11
CA ARG A 32 -8.87 14.45 -2.52
C ARG A 32 -8.36 13.20 -3.24
N LEU A 33 -7.34 12.54 -2.69
CA LEU A 33 -6.74 11.39 -3.34
C LEU A 33 -7.62 10.13 -3.20
N ARG A 34 -8.39 9.99 -2.11
CA ARG A 34 -9.43 8.95 -2.00
C ARG A 34 -10.50 9.11 -3.08
N ASP A 35 -10.91 10.34 -3.38
CA ASP A 35 -11.88 10.63 -4.44
C ASP A 35 -11.32 10.29 -5.82
N VAL A 36 -10.04 10.61 -6.08
CA VAL A 36 -9.35 10.24 -7.34
C VAL A 36 -9.39 8.73 -7.60
N ILE A 37 -9.17 7.93 -6.57
CA ILE A 37 -9.20 6.45 -6.68
C ILE A 37 -10.60 5.86 -6.48
N ASN A 38 -11.62 6.71 -6.43
CA ASN A 38 -13.02 6.33 -6.19
C ASN A 38 -13.21 5.47 -4.93
N LYS A 39 -12.46 5.80 -3.87
CA LYS A 39 -12.61 5.17 -2.56
C LYS A 39 -13.70 5.91 -1.78
N GLY A 40 -14.93 5.47 -1.91
CA GLY A 40 -16.11 6.13 -1.34
C GLY A 40 -16.19 6.13 0.19
N ILE A 41 -15.10 6.51 0.87
CA ILE A 41 -15.00 6.66 2.33
C ILE A 41 -14.50 8.05 2.68
N THR A 42 -15.05 8.62 3.74
CA THR A 42 -14.65 9.92 4.27
C THR A 42 -13.64 9.78 5.41
N GLU A 43 -13.03 10.89 5.79
CA GLU A 43 -12.19 10.94 6.99
C GLU A 43 -13.02 10.67 8.26
N GLU A 44 -14.27 11.12 8.28
CA GLU A 44 -15.22 10.86 9.38
C GLU A 44 -15.53 9.37 9.53
N ASP A 45 -15.75 8.65 8.43
CA ASP A 45 -15.95 7.19 8.44
C ASP A 45 -14.76 6.46 9.06
N ILE A 46 -13.53 6.91 8.75
CA ILE A 46 -12.31 6.34 9.30
C ILE A 46 -12.29 6.51 10.83
N PHE A 47 -12.51 7.73 11.33
CA PHE A 47 -12.42 8.01 12.77
C PHE A 47 -13.59 7.42 13.54
N THR A 48 -14.78 7.40 12.99
CA THR A 48 -15.95 6.76 13.59
C THR A 48 -15.71 5.26 13.76
N SER A 49 -15.29 4.57 12.69
CA SER A 49 -15.05 3.12 12.72
C SER A 49 -13.92 2.75 13.66
N VAL A 50 -12.82 3.51 13.65
CA VAL A 50 -11.68 3.27 14.55
C VAL A 50 -12.04 3.61 15.99
N GLY A 51 -12.79 4.68 16.25
CA GLY A 51 -13.27 5.06 17.57
C GLY A 51 -14.12 3.96 18.20
N GLN A 52 -15.11 3.47 17.48
CA GLN A 52 -15.95 2.34 17.90
C GLN A 52 -15.12 1.08 18.20
N ALA A 53 -14.13 0.76 17.36
CA ALA A 53 -13.24 -0.36 17.61
C ALA A 53 -12.44 -0.18 18.91
N ILE A 54 -11.96 1.03 19.20
CA ILE A 54 -11.23 1.36 20.43
C ILE A 54 -12.16 1.21 21.65
N GLU A 55 -13.38 1.74 21.61
CA GLU A 55 -14.39 1.64 22.66
C GLU A 55 -14.73 0.18 22.99
N LEU A 56 -14.84 -0.68 21.98
CA LEU A 56 -15.01 -2.12 22.13
C LEU A 56 -13.74 -2.85 22.62
N GLY A 57 -12.66 -2.10 22.90
CA GLY A 57 -11.44 -2.62 23.51
C GLY A 57 -10.39 -3.16 22.56
N TRP A 58 -10.45 -2.86 21.25
CA TRP A 58 -9.39 -3.16 20.30
C TRP A 58 -8.17 -2.26 20.55
N ARG A 59 -6.96 -2.85 20.55
CA ARG A 59 -5.72 -2.17 20.92
C ARG A 59 -4.68 -2.11 19.81
N ASN A 60 -4.86 -2.90 18.77
CA ASN A 60 -3.95 -2.93 17.63
C ASN A 60 -4.75 -2.59 16.37
N ILE A 61 -4.51 -1.40 15.84
CA ILE A 61 -5.12 -0.92 14.61
C ILE A 61 -4.08 -0.93 13.50
N LYS A 62 -4.40 -1.57 12.38
CA LYS A 62 -3.56 -1.55 11.19
C LYS A 62 -4.27 -0.76 10.08
N LEU A 63 -3.54 0.15 9.47
CA LEU A 63 -4.01 1.00 8.39
C LEU A 63 -3.23 0.65 7.12
N TYR A 64 -3.94 0.39 6.04
CA TYR A 64 -3.36 0.20 4.72
C TYR A 64 -3.49 1.45 3.88
N PHE A 65 -2.38 1.83 3.23
CA PHE A 65 -2.31 2.91 2.27
C PHE A 65 -1.53 2.46 1.03
N MET A 66 -1.71 3.18 -0.07
CA MET A 66 -0.88 3.11 -1.26
C MET A 66 -0.13 4.43 -1.45
N ILE A 67 1.07 4.36 -2.02
CA ILE A 67 1.84 5.51 -2.51
C ILE A 67 2.18 5.34 -3.98
N GLY A 68 2.47 6.45 -4.68
CA GLY A 68 2.68 6.45 -6.13
C GLY A 68 1.38 6.41 -6.91
N LEU A 69 0.27 6.78 -6.29
CA LEU A 69 -1.01 6.91 -6.95
C LEU A 69 -0.99 8.06 -7.97
N PRO A 70 -1.72 7.96 -9.09
CA PRO A 70 -1.86 9.06 -10.03
C PRO A 70 -2.31 10.34 -9.32
N THR A 71 -1.68 11.46 -9.64
CA THR A 71 -1.88 12.80 -9.04
C THR A 71 -1.46 12.96 -7.57
N GLU A 72 -0.81 11.97 -6.97
CA GLU A 72 -0.31 12.04 -5.60
C GLU A 72 0.68 13.20 -5.41
N THR A 73 0.57 13.88 -4.29
CA THR A 73 1.48 14.93 -3.83
C THR A 73 2.04 14.63 -2.44
N TYR A 74 3.03 15.38 -1.98
CA TYR A 74 3.54 15.24 -0.62
C TYR A 74 2.51 15.60 0.46
N GLU A 75 1.51 16.42 0.14
CA GLU A 75 0.38 16.68 1.05
C GLU A 75 -0.45 15.42 1.31
N ASP A 76 -0.56 14.54 0.30
CA ASP A 76 -1.25 13.26 0.46
C ASP A 76 -0.45 12.30 1.36
N LEU A 77 0.88 12.34 1.29
CA LEU A 77 1.75 11.60 2.20
C LEU A 77 1.68 12.15 3.63
N ASP A 78 1.65 13.48 3.80
CA ASP A 78 1.42 14.10 5.11
C ASP A 78 0.06 13.67 5.70
N GLY A 79 -0.97 13.55 4.86
CA GLY A 79 -2.27 13.04 5.26
C GLY A 79 -2.23 11.64 5.88
N ILE A 80 -1.35 10.74 5.40
CA ILE A 80 -1.13 9.42 6.00
C ILE A 80 -0.64 9.55 7.45
N ALA A 81 0.36 10.42 7.67
CA ALA A 81 0.92 10.66 8.99
C ALA A 81 -0.10 11.33 9.93
N ASP A 82 -0.89 12.26 9.40
CA ASP A 82 -1.93 12.95 10.16
C ASP A 82 -3.06 12.02 10.61
N ILE A 83 -3.53 11.12 9.74
CA ILE A 83 -4.51 10.09 10.13
C ILE A 83 -3.95 9.23 11.27
N ALA A 84 -2.71 8.75 11.17
CA ALA A 84 -2.10 7.95 12.23
C ALA A 84 -1.98 8.71 13.55
N LYS A 85 -1.60 10.00 13.49
CA LYS A 85 -1.50 10.89 14.66
C LYS A 85 -2.87 11.15 15.30
N LYS A 86 -3.89 11.46 14.50
CA LYS A 86 -5.26 11.70 14.97
C LYS A 86 -5.83 10.45 15.64
N ILE A 87 -5.58 9.24 15.11
CA ILE A 87 -6.00 7.97 15.72
C ILE A 87 -5.31 7.74 17.07
N THR A 88 -4.01 8.04 17.19
CA THR A 88 -3.35 7.93 18.50
C THR A 88 -3.90 8.92 19.53
N TYR A 89 -4.31 10.10 19.06
CA TYR A 89 -4.95 11.11 19.91
C TYR A 89 -6.37 10.70 20.30
N LEU A 90 -7.17 10.17 19.36
CA LEU A 90 -8.51 9.64 19.61
C LEU A 90 -8.49 8.56 20.71
N ASN A 91 -7.55 7.63 20.66
CA ASN A 91 -7.40 6.63 21.74
C ASN A 91 -7.13 7.28 23.12
N LYS A 92 -6.36 8.37 23.17
CA LYS A 92 -6.12 9.09 24.45
C LYS A 92 -7.38 9.77 24.95
N GLN A 93 -8.21 10.33 24.06
CA GLN A 93 -9.48 10.97 24.44
C GLN A 93 -10.49 9.95 24.96
N ILE A 94 -10.62 8.78 24.32
CA ILE A 94 -11.49 7.69 24.77
C ILE A 94 -11.02 7.16 26.13
N GLY A 95 -9.73 7.22 26.42
CA GLY A 95 -9.19 6.98 27.78
C GLY A 95 -9.21 5.53 28.24
N ILE A 96 -9.36 4.56 27.33
CA ILE A 96 -9.37 3.15 27.73
C ILE A 96 -7.94 2.68 28.11
N PRO A 97 -7.74 2.10 29.29
CA PRO A 97 -6.41 1.71 29.77
C PRO A 97 -5.77 0.60 28.93
N GLY A 98 -4.43 0.61 28.89
CA GLY A 98 -3.63 -0.39 28.19
C GLY A 98 -2.79 0.18 27.05
N ARG A 99 -1.89 -0.65 26.52
CA ARG A 99 -1.03 -0.25 25.41
C ARG A 99 -1.83 -0.27 24.11
N PHE A 100 -1.83 0.85 23.40
CA PHE A 100 -2.43 1.01 22.09
C PHE A 100 -1.36 1.15 21.01
N ASN A 101 -1.51 0.46 19.90
CA ASN A 101 -0.55 0.50 18.79
C ASN A 101 -1.28 0.73 17.46
N VAL A 102 -0.69 1.58 16.63
CA VAL A 102 -1.09 1.77 15.24
C VAL A 102 0.00 1.23 14.34
N THR A 103 -0.36 0.45 13.35
CA THR A 103 0.57 0.03 12.28
C THR A 103 0.12 0.66 10.97
N VAL A 104 0.93 1.55 10.43
CA VAL A 104 0.76 2.07 9.08
C VAL A 104 1.50 1.13 8.14
N SER A 105 0.78 0.52 7.20
CA SER A 105 1.34 -0.38 6.18
C SER A 105 1.11 0.22 4.81
N VAL A 106 2.18 0.47 4.08
CA VAL A 106 2.14 1.13 2.77
C VAL A 106 2.57 0.16 1.69
N SER A 107 1.78 0.07 0.63
CA SER A 107 2.12 -0.62 -0.61
C SER A 107 2.40 0.39 -1.72
N ASN A 108 3.28 0.03 -2.62
CA ASN A 108 3.54 0.79 -3.83
C ASN A 108 2.42 0.54 -4.84
N PHE A 109 1.93 1.59 -5.47
CA PHE A 109 0.92 1.46 -6.52
C PHE A 109 1.49 0.74 -7.73
N VAL A 110 0.76 -0.25 -8.22
CA VAL A 110 1.08 -1.00 -9.44
C VAL A 110 -0.10 -0.90 -10.39
N PRO A 111 0.02 -0.16 -11.50
CA PRO A 111 -1.04 -0.09 -12.51
C PRO A 111 -1.34 -1.50 -13.05
N LYS A 112 -2.61 -1.84 -13.17
CA LYS A 112 -3.04 -3.14 -13.72
C LYS A 112 -3.81 -2.94 -15.00
N ALA A 113 -3.60 -3.85 -15.95
CA ALA A 113 -4.42 -3.91 -17.16
C ALA A 113 -5.92 -4.06 -16.81
N HIS A 114 -6.79 -3.51 -17.63
CA HIS A 114 -8.25 -3.55 -17.46
C HIS A 114 -8.77 -2.84 -16.20
N THR A 115 -8.00 -1.88 -15.67
CA THR A 115 -8.41 -1.01 -14.56
C THR A 115 -8.40 0.46 -15.01
N PRO A 116 -9.09 1.38 -14.30
CA PRO A 116 -9.13 2.80 -14.68
C PRO A 116 -7.74 3.45 -14.83
N PHE A 117 -6.73 2.97 -14.11
CA PHE A 117 -5.37 3.50 -14.15
C PHE A 117 -4.40 2.70 -15.04
N GLN A 118 -4.92 1.87 -15.95
CA GLN A 118 -4.08 1.00 -16.79
C GLN A 118 -3.06 1.77 -17.66
N TRP A 119 -3.38 2.99 -18.04
CA TRP A 119 -2.49 3.83 -18.88
C TRP A 119 -1.47 4.63 -18.07
N CYS A 120 -1.67 4.77 -16.75
CA CYS A 120 -0.73 5.47 -15.88
C CYS A 120 0.60 4.73 -15.78
N GLY A 121 1.71 5.48 -15.71
CA GLY A 121 3.01 4.93 -15.38
C GLY A 121 3.11 4.58 -13.89
N GLN A 122 3.86 3.54 -13.56
CA GLN A 122 4.28 3.27 -12.20
C GLN A 122 5.45 4.18 -11.80
N ASP A 123 5.48 4.64 -10.57
CA ASP A 123 6.64 5.32 -10.02
C ASP A 123 7.92 4.46 -10.12
N LYS A 124 9.06 5.12 -10.30
CA LYS A 124 10.36 4.46 -10.30
C LYS A 124 10.79 4.09 -8.88
N VAL A 125 11.74 3.16 -8.77
CA VAL A 125 12.32 2.73 -7.49
C VAL A 125 12.81 3.92 -6.66
N GLU A 126 13.45 4.90 -7.29
CA GLU A 126 13.99 6.08 -6.62
C GLU A 126 12.86 6.92 -5.99
N SER A 127 11.77 7.14 -6.73
CA SER A 127 10.61 7.88 -6.25
C SER A 127 9.94 7.18 -5.06
N PHE A 128 9.74 5.85 -5.14
CA PHE A 128 9.21 5.09 -4.01
C PHE A 128 10.11 5.19 -2.78
N ARG A 129 11.42 5.09 -2.97
CA ARG A 129 12.39 5.21 -1.87
C ARG A 129 12.32 6.57 -1.18
N GLU A 130 12.31 7.66 -1.97
CA GLU A 130 12.17 9.02 -1.44
C GLU A 130 10.88 9.18 -0.62
N LYS A 131 9.75 8.68 -1.12
CA LYS A 131 8.47 8.71 -0.43
C LYS A 131 8.48 7.87 0.85
N HIS A 132 9.10 6.69 0.83
CA HIS A 132 9.26 5.86 2.04
C HIS A 132 10.13 6.54 3.09
N GLU A 133 11.26 7.14 2.69
CA GLU A 133 12.13 7.89 3.60
C GLU A 133 11.40 9.09 4.21
N TYR A 134 10.61 9.80 3.40
CA TYR A 134 9.76 10.89 3.88
C TYR A 134 8.77 10.41 4.93
N LEU A 135 8.02 9.34 4.65
CA LEU A 135 7.06 8.78 5.59
C LEU A 135 7.73 8.21 6.85
N LEU A 136 8.91 7.61 6.74
CA LEU A 136 9.70 7.19 7.89
C LEU A 136 9.99 8.33 8.87
N GLN A 137 10.25 9.54 8.35
CA GLN A 137 10.46 10.71 9.19
C GLN A 137 9.16 11.22 9.82
N LYS A 138 8.08 11.30 9.03
CA LYS A 138 6.77 11.82 9.47
C LYS A 138 6.07 10.90 10.47
N LEU A 139 6.28 9.58 10.36
CA LEU A 139 5.69 8.55 11.22
C LEU A 139 6.51 8.22 12.47
N LYS A 140 7.52 9.03 12.82
CA LYS A 140 8.21 8.96 14.12
C LYS A 140 7.28 9.39 15.27
N ILE A 141 6.19 8.68 15.42
CA ILE A 141 5.13 8.94 16.41
C ILE A 141 5.14 7.80 17.42
N LYS A 142 4.99 8.12 18.71
CA LYS A 142 4.95 7.10 19.78
C LYS A 142 3.81 6.11 19.54
N ASN A 143 4.11 4.82 19.62
CA ASN A 143 3.19 3.70 19.39
C ASN A 143 2.67 3.57 17.93
N VAL A 144 3.32 4.24 16.98
CA VAL A 144 3.10 4.01 15.55
C VAL A 144 4.25 3.20 14.99
N LYS A 145 3.93 2.11 14.29
CA LYS A 145 4.86 1.30 13.52
C LYS A 145 4.61 1.54 12.04
N PHE A 146 5.68 1.73 11.27
CA PHE A 146 5.62 1.87 9.82
C PHE A 146 6.20 0.63 9.15
N ASN A 147 5.45 0.07 8.20
CA ASN A 147 5.87 -1.02 7.33
C ASN A 147 5.60 -0.64 5.88
N TYR A 148 6.45 -1.07 4.96
CA TYR A 148 6.25 -0.86 3.53
C TYR A 148 6.76 -2.05 2.73
N HIS A 149 6.29 -2.17 1.48
CA HIS A 149 6.70 -3.22 0.55
C HIS A 149 8.05 -2.86 -0.09
N ASP A 150 8.80 -3.87 -0.52
CA ASP A 150 10.05 -3.69 -1.24
C ASP A 150 9.80 -3.04 -2.61
N ASP A 151 10.56 -1.99 -2.92
CA ASP A 151 10.41 -1.19 -4.14
C ASP A 151 10.74 -2.01 -5.40
N GLY A 152 11.76 -2.85 -5.32
CA GLY A 152 12.19 -3.71 -6.43
C GLY A 152 11.13 -4.76 -6.76
N VAL A 153 10.54 -5.38 -5.75
CA VAL A 153 9.43 -6.34 -5.93
C VAL A 153 8.26 -5.65 -6.65
N SER A 154 7.90 -4.44 -6.21
CA SER A 154 6.79 -3.69 -6.80
C SER A 154 7.03 -3.31 -8.27
N VAL A 155 8.27 -2.96 -8.62
CA VAL A 155 8.61 -2.64 -10.02
C VAL A 155 8.59 -3.90 -10.89
N ILE A 156 9.11 -5.03 -10.42
CA ILE A 156 9.01 -6.30 -11.14
C ILE A 156 7.54 -6.69 -11.31
N GLU A 157 6.71 -6.53 -10.28
CA GLU A 157 5.26 -6.74 -10.40
C GLU A 157 4.64 -5.86 -11.49
N GLY A 158 5.03 -4.59 -11.59
CA GLY A 158 4.57 -3.67 -12.64
C GLY A 158 4.98 -4.13 -14.04
N ILE A 159 6.23 -4.58 -14.23
CA ILE A 159 6.71 -5.14 -15.48
C ILE A 159 5.88 -6.36 -15.90
N LEU A 160 5.65 -7.29 -14.97
CA LEU A 160 4.89 -8.51 -15.22
C LEU A 160 3.40 -8.23 -15.48
N ALA A 161 2.79 -7.33 -14.72
CA ALA A 161 1.36 -7.03 -14.80
C ALA A 161 0.97 -6.25 -16.06
N ARG A 162 1.91 -5.50 -16.64
CA ARG A 162 1.70 -4.66 -17.84
C ARG A 162 2.41 -5.21 -19.07
N GLY A 163 3.03 -6.37 -18.92
CA GLY A 163 3.83 -7.01 -19.96
C GLY A 163 3.00 -7.70 -21.03
N ASP A 164 3.62 -7.90 -22.17
CA ASP A 164 3.10 -8.71 -23.27
C ASP A 164 3.80 -10.10 -23.28
N ARG A 165 3.56 -10.89 -24.33
CA ARG A 165 4.15 -12.25 -24.44
C ARG A 165 5.67 -12.28 -24.40
N ARG A 166 6.37 -11.17 -24.68
CA ARG A 166 7.84 -11.08 -24.60
C ARG A 166 8.34 -11.25 -23.16
N ILE A 167 7.51 -10.93 -22.17
CA ILE A 167 7.82 -11.17 -20.75
C ILE A 167 8.05 -12.65 -20.44
N GLY A 168 7.56 -13.57 -21.26
CA GLY A 168 7.89 -14.99 -21.14
C GLY A 168 9.40 -15.27 -21.17
N ASN A 169 10.18 -14.53 -22.00
CA ASN A 169 11.64 -14.65 -22.02
C ASN A 169 12.29 -14.16 -20.73
N LEU A 170 11.76 -13.08 -20.15
CA LEU A 170 12.20 -12.58 -18.82
C LEU A 170 11.97 -13.63 -17.74
N LEU A 171 10.79 -14.25 -17.71
CA LEU A 171 10.46 -15.29 -16.72
C LEU A 171 11.37 -16.52 -16.87
N LEU A 172 11.67 -16.95 -18.11
CA LEU A 172 12.61 -18.04 -18.36
C LEU A 172 14.02 -17.71 -17.87
N ALA A 173 14.52 -16.50 -18.18
CA ALA A 173 15.83 -16.04 -17.72
C ALA A 173 15.88 -15.96 -16.18
N ALA A 174 14.87 -15.38 -15.55
CA ALA A 174 14.78 -15.28 -14.09
C ALA A 174 14.76 -16.67 -13.43
N HIS A 175 13.99 -17.62 -13.99
CA HIS A 175 13.96 -19.00 -13.50
C HIS A 175 15.32 -19.70 -13.64
N GLN A 176 16.02 -19.53 -14.76
CA GLN A 176 17.36 -20.08 -14.98
C GLN A 176 18.40 -19.51 -14.00
N LEU A 177 18.26 -18.24 -13.61
CA LEU A 177 19.08 -17.59 -12.58
C LEU A 177 18.68 -17.98 -11.15
N GLY A 178 17.67 -18.84 -10.99
CA GLY A 178 17.24 -19.36 -9.71
C GLY A 178 16.27 -18.47 -8.93
N CYS A 179 15.57 -17.55 -9.61
CA CYS A 179 14.46 -16.81 -9.00
C CYS A 179 13.29 -17.76 -8.71
N LYS A 180 12.92 -17.85 -7.43
CA LYS A 180 11.81 -18.68 -6.94
C LYS A 180 11.22 -18.04 -5.71
N PHE A 181 9.89 -18.04 -5.60
CA PHE A 181 9.17 -17.47 -4.48
C PHE A 181 9.42 -15.97 -4.23
N ASP A 182 9.73 -15.21 -5.28
CA ASP A 182 10.14 -13.81 -5.21
C ASP A 182 9.05 -12.84 -4.69
N GLY A 183 7.82 -13.33 -4.47
CA GLY A 183 6.80 -12.59 -3.73
C GLY A 183 7.10 -12.46 -2.22
N TRP A 184 8.09 -13.21 -1.72
CA TRP A 184 8.57 -13.13 -0.34
C TRP A 184 9.91 -12.41 -0.32
N SER A 185 10.01 -11.35 0.45
CA SER A 185 11.19 -10.48 0.48
C SER A 185 12.51 -11.21 0.79
N GLU A 186 12.46 -12.29 1.57
CA GLU A 186 13.64 -13.12 1.88
C GLU A 186 14.17 -13.93 0.69
N PHE A 187 13.35 -14.15 -0.34
CA PHE A 187 13.75 -14.88 -1.55
C PHE A 187 14.03 -13.95 -2.73
N PHE A 188 13.50 -12.72 -2.68
CA PHE A 188 13.67 -11.74 -3.75
C PHE A 188 15.13 -11.32 -3.91
N SER A 189 15.63 -11.37 -5.14
CA SER A 189 16.97 -10.92 -5.48
C SER A 189 16.95 -9.90 -6.61
N LYS A 190 17.06 -8.62 -6.26
CA LYS A 190 17.12 -7.52 -7.23
C LYS A 190 18.18 -7.78 -8.30
N LYS A 191 19.39 -8.24 -7.90
CA LYS A 191 20.49 -8.52 -8.81
C LYS A 191 20.12 -9.57 -9.87
N ARG A 192 19.45 -10.66 -9.49
CA ARG A 192 19.02 -11.71 -10.43
C ARG A 192 17.99 -11.19 -11.41
N TRP A 193 17.06 -10.37 -10.96
CA TRP A 193 16.06 -9.76 -11.83
C TRP A 193 16.66 -8.75 -12.79
N GLU A 194 17.63 -7.92 -12.37
CA GLU A 194 18.38 -7.02 -13.25
C GLU A 194 19.16 -7.80 -14.32
N GLU A 195 19.79 -8.92 -13.94
CA GLU A 195 20.47 -9.81 -14.87
C GLU A 195 19.49 -10.48 -15.84
N ALA A 196 18.34 -10.94 -15.38
CA ALA A 196 17.28 -11.51 -16.21
C ALA A 196 16.72 -10.50 -17.22
N LEU A 197 16.52 -9.24 -16.83
CA LEU A 197 16.13 -8.15 -17.74
C LEU A 197 17.18 -7.94 -18.82
N SER A 198 18.46 -7.94 -18.45
CA SER A 198 19.58 -7.80 -19.40
C SER A 198 19.64 -8.97 -20.39
N ILE A 199 19.55 -10.21 -19.91
CA ILE A 199 19.60 -11.42 -20.75
C ILE A 199 18.42 -11.47 -21.71
N SER A 200 17.22 -11.12 -21.25
CA SER A 200 15.99 -11.16 -22.06
C SER A 200 15.85 -9.98 -23.02
N GLY A 201 16.71 -8.93 -22.88
CA GLY A 201 16.61 -7.70 -23.65
C GLY A 201 15.33 -6.89 -23.35
N ILE A 202 14.73 -7.09 -22.19
CA ILE A 202 13.51 -6.40 -21.79
C ILE A 202 13.87 -5.08 -21.10
N ASP A 203 13.34 -3.98 -21.65
CA ASP A 203 13.36 -2.68 -20.98
C ASP A 203 12.22 -2.63 -19.94
N GLY A 204 12.56 -2.78 -18.66
CA GLY A 204 11.58 -2.74 -17.58
C GLY A 204 10.85 -1.40 -17.48
N SER A 205 11.51 -0.27 -17.81
CA SER A 205 10.92 1.05 -17.75
C SER A 205 9.83 1.26 -18.79
N PHE A 206 10.00 0.67 -19.97
CA PHE A 206 8.99 0.66 -21.02
C PHE A 206 7.68 0.03 -20.56
N TYR A 207 7.75 -1.03 -19.78
CA TYR A 207 6.55 -1.71 -19.26
C TYR A 207 5.99 -1.06 -18.01
N ALA A 208 6.82 -0.82 -17.00
CA ALA A 208 6.34 -0.36 -15.69
C ALA A 208 6.07 1.14 -15.65
N SER A 209 7.08 1.98 -16.01
CA SER A 209 7.05 3.40 -15.67
C SER A 209 6.54 4.30 -16.81
N ARG A 210 6.42 3.80 -18.02
CA ARG A 210 5.92 4.58 -19.15
C ARG A 210 4.41 4.81 -19.01
N GLU A 211 3.97 6.05 -19.19
CA GLU A 211 2.57 6.34 -19.48
C GLU A 211 2.23 5.79 -20.88
N ARG A 212 1.05 5.25 -21.02
CA ARG A 212 0.53 4.73 -22.28
C ARG A 212 -0.57 5.62 -22.82
N ASN A 213 -0.72 5.64 -24.14
CA ASN A 213 -1.85 6.31 -24.75
C ASN A 213 -3.14 5.51 -24.52
N GLU A 214 -4.27 6.18 -24.48
CA GLU A 214 -5.58 5.56 -24.21
C GLU A 214 -6.01 4.55 -25.30
N ASP A 215 -5.44 4.63 -26.50
CA ASP A 215 -5.68 3.71 -27.61
C ASP A 215 -4.73 2.50 -27.61
N GLU A 216 -3.74 2.46 -26.71
CA GLU A 216 -2.89 1.27 -26.55
C GLU A 216 -3.68 0.13 -25.88
N VAL A 217 -3.67 -1.03 -26.53
CA VAL A 217 -4.30 -2.26 -26.02
C VAL A 217 -3.30 -3.05 -25.17
N PHE A 218 -3.79 -3.66 -24.11
CA PHE A 218 -3.03 -4.56 -23.21
C PHE A 218 -3.19 -6.01 -23.62
#